data_a5396fc0b49d28f53e9c00b020bdd3a3
#
_entry.id   a5396fc0b49d28f53e9c00b020bdd3a3
#
_cell.length_a   1.000
_cell.length_b   1.000
_cell.length_c   1.000
_cell.angle_alpha   90.00
_cell.angle_beta   90.00
_cell.angle_gamma   90.00
#
_symmetry.space_group_name_H-M   'P 1'
#
loop_
_entity.id
_entity.type
_entity.pdbx_description
1 polymer ?
#
loop_
_entity_poly.entity_id
_entity_poly.type
_entity_poly.pdbx_seq_one_letter_code
_entity_poly.pdbx_strand_id
1 'polypeptide(L)'
;MGFKMMSEYGGQETWQEDLYSLLRSNDVELFCYVPDGGHKTLINRSIEDPEVISVPLTTEEEGVAMCAGAHLGGTKSVLLMQSSGVGNCVNMFALIKNGQFPFVTVVTMRGEFGEMNPWQVPMGQGVQPVVEAMGMHCLRAETPEEVSSTVQAALDMAYKSNQSVAVLLTQKLIGAKPF
;
A
#
# COMPACT_ATOMS: atom_id res chain seq x y z
N MET A 1 -39.61 -9.55 2.12
CA MET A 1 -38.89 -9.23 0.87
C MET A 1 -37.41 -9.32 1.17
N GLY A 2 -36.78 -10.44 0.80
CA GLY A 2 -35.42 -10.76 1.18
C GLY A 2 -34.39 -10.01 0.31
N PHE A 3 -33.45 -9.38 0.95
CA PHE A 3 -32.26 -8.84 0.33
C PHE A 3 -31.40 -10.02 -0.18
N LYS A 4 -31.36 -10.19 -1.48
CA LYS A 4 -30.50 -11.18 -2.14
C LYS A 4 -29.07 -10.63 -2.08
N MET A 5 -28.24 -11.18 -1.20
CA MET A 5 -26.81 -10.90 -1.19
C MET A 5 -26.23 -11.34 -2.53
N MET A 6 -25.60 -10.40 -3.24
CA MET A 6 -24.83 -10.68 -4.43
C MET A 6 -23.55 -11.42 -4.03
N SER A 7 -23.61 -12.74 -4.10
CA SER A 7 -22.43 -13.61 -4.13
C SER A 7 -22.33 -14.18 -5.56
N GLU A 8 -21.76 -13.41 -6.46
CA GLU A 8 -21.32 -13.90 -7.77
C GLU A 8 -20.08 -13.11 -8.20
N TYR A 9 -18.95 -13.46 -7.61
CA TYR A 9 -17.65 -13.31 -8.25
C TYR A 9 -16.99 -14.68 -8.27
N GLY A 10 -17.44 -15.47 -9.23
CA GLY A 10 -16.77 -16.72 -9.57
C GLY A 10 -15.46 -16.42 -10.30
N GLY A 11 -14.34 -16.92 -9.77
CA GLY A 11 -13.23 -17.44 -10.55
C GLY A 11 -12.45 -16.52 -11.49
N GLN A 12 -12.44 -15.19 -11.33
CA GLN A 12 -11.44 -14.34 -11.94
C GLN A 12 -10.37 -14.03 -10.90
N GLU A 13 -9.11 -14.37 -11.20
CA GLU A 13 -7.97 -13.85 -10.44
C GLU A 13 -8.14 -12.35 -10.39
N THR A 14 -8.26 -11.82 -9.18
CA THR A 14 -8.47 -10.39 -9.00
C THR A 14 -7.11 -9.70 -9.03
N TRP A 15 -7.05 -8.44 -9.47
CA TRP A 15 -5.79 -7.68 -9.44
C TRP A 15 -5.10 -7.69 -8.06
N GLN A 16 -5.85 -7.90 -6.98
CA GLN A 16 -5.29 -8.02 -5.63
C GLN A 16 -4.52 -9.33 -5.44
N GLU A 17 -4.99 -10.45 -6.00
CA GLU A 17 -4.28 -11.73 -5.98
C GLU A 17 -3.03 -11.67 -6.86
N ASP A 18 -3.14 -11.04 -8.04
CA ASP A 18 -1.99 -10.80 -8.93
C ASP A 18 -0.94 -9.94 -8.24
N LEU A 19 -1.37 -8.89 -7.51
CA LEU A 19 -0.48 -8.02 -6.75
C LEU A 19 0.23 -8.79 -5.63
N TYR A 20 -0.48 -9.65 -4.89
CA TYR A 20 0.16 -10.48 -3.87
C TYR A 20 1.23 -11.39 -4.49
N SER A 21 0.87 -12.09 -5.57
CA SER A 21 1.77 -12.98 -6.31
C SER A 21 3.01 -12.23 -6.84
N LEU A 22 2.81 -11.01 -7.34
CA LEU A 22 3.89 -10.13 -7.78
C LEU A 22 4.85 -9.78 -6.65
N LEU A 23 4.34 -9.35 -5.49
CA LEU A 23 5.15 -9.03 -4.33
C LEU A 23 5.99 -10.24 -3.90
N ARG A 24 5.39 -11.43 -3.83
CA ARG A 24 6.10 -12.67 -3.49
C ARG A 24 7.14 -13.07 -4.52
N SER A 25 6.85 -12.94 -5.81
CA SER A 25 7.81 -13.24 -6.88
C SER A 25 9.02 -12.29 -6.92
N ASN A 26 8.92 -11.15 -6.24
CA ASN A 26 9.99 -10.18 -6.04
C ASN A 26 10.68 -10.33 -4.67
N ASP A 27 10.49 -11.44 -3.97
CA ASP A 27 11.06 -11.76 -2.66
C ASP A 27 10.64 -10.78 -1.53
N VAL A 28 9.44 -10.21 -1.60
CA VAL A 28 8.90 -9.45 -0.48
C VAL A 28 8.44 -10.43 0.60
N GLU A 29 9.10 -10.41 1.75
CA GLU A 29 8.88 -11.35 2.85
C GLU A 29 8.26 -10.70 4.09
N LEU A 30 8.36 -9.37 4.24
CA LEU A 30 7.75 -8.64 5.34
C LEU A 30 6.61 -7.77 4.85
N PHE A 31 5.42 -8.02 5.36
CA PHE A 31 4.22 -7.22 5.13
C PHE A 31 3.84 -6.51 6.43
N CYS A 32 3.99 -5.19 6.47
CA CYS A 32 3.54 -4.36 7.57
C CYS A 32 2.24 -3.65 7.19
N TYR A 33 1.25 -3.60 8.08
CA TYR A 33 -0.03 -2.97 7.77
C TYR A 33 -0.79 -2.51 9.00
N VAL A 34 -1.56 -1.44 8.83
CA VAL A 34 -2.73 -1.17 9.68
C VAL A 34 -3.95 -1.77 8.97
N PRO A 35 -4.82 -2.52 9.66
CA PRO A 35 -5.98 -3.16 9.03
C PRO A 35 -6.83 -2.19 8.23
N ASP A 36 -6.92 -2.41 6.92
CA ASP A 36 -7.74 -1.62 5.98
C ASP A 36 -8.49 -2.52 5.00
N GLY A 37 -9.76 -2.18 4.76
CA GLY A 37 -10.59 -2.95 3.85
C GLY A 37 -10.14 -2.91 2.38
N GLY A 38 -9.39 -1.89 1.96
CA GLY A 38 -8.81 -1.81 0.62
C GLY A 38 -7.68 -2.81 0.41
N HIS A 39 -6.97 -3.17 1.48
CA HIS A 39 -5.90 -4.16 1.48
C HIS A 39 -6.31 -5.56 1.95
N LYS A 40 -7.61 -5.82 2.15
CA LYS A 40 -8.10 -7.07 2.77
C LYS A 40 -7.49 -8.32 2.14
N THR A 41 -7.43 -8.41 0.82
CA THR A 41 -6.88 -9.58 0.11
C THR A 41 -5.39 -9.76 0.41
N LEU A 42 -4.58 -8.70 0.28
CA LEU A 42 -3.15 -8.76 0.54
C LEU A 42 -2.85 -9.13 2.00
N ILE A 43 -3.58 -8.53 2.94
CA ILE A 43 -3.44 -8.82 4.37
C ILE A 43 -3.76 -10.28 4.66
N ASN A 44 -4.90 -10.79 4.18
CA ASN A 44 -5.28 -12.17 4.41
C ASN A 44 -4.26 -13.16 3.81
N ARG A 45 -3.83 -12.90 2.58
CA ARG A 45 -2.80 -13.73 1.92
C ARG A 45 -1.48 -13.72 2.68
N SER A 46 -1.04 -12.57 3.20
CA SER A 46 0.19 -12.49 4.00
C SER A 46 0.08 -13.22 5.34
N ILE A 47 -1.10 -13.29 5.93
CA ILE A 47 -1.34 -14.06 7.17
C ILE A 47 -1.34 -15.58 6.90
N GLU A 48 -1.86 -15.99 5.76
CA GLU A 48 -2.00 -17.40 5.36
C GLU A 48 -0.69 -18.00 4.83
N ASP A 49 0.24 -17.18 4.35
CA ASP A 49 1.52 -17.64 3.79
C ASP A 49 2.57 -17.87 4.90
N PRO A 50 2.98 -19.11 5.16
CA PRO A 50 3.95 -19.42 6.22
C PRO A 50 5.38 -18.93 5.93
N GLU A 51 5.67 -18.52 4.71
CA GLU A 51 6.96 -17.96 4.30
C GLU A 51 7.03 -16.43 4.43
N VAL A 52 5.96 -15.81 4.93
CA VAL A 52 5.82 -14.36 5.07
C VAL A 52 5.75 -13.96 6.53
N ILE A 53 6.42 -12.88 6.88
CA ILE A 53 6.25 -12.20 8.17
C ILE A 53 5.16 -11.15 8.00
N SER A 54 3.98 -11.41 8.54
CA SER A 54 2.80 -10.55 8.47
C SER A 54 2.61 -9.83 9.79
N VAL A 55 2.75 -8.50 9.81
CA VAL A 55 2.78 -7.70 11.06
C VAL A 55 1.68 -6.65 11.08
N PRO A 56 0.63 -6.84 11.91
CA PRO A 56 -0.32 -5.78 12.19
C PRO A 56 0.32 -4.71 13.07
N LEU A 57 0.16 -3.45 12.69
CA LEU A 57 0.72 -2.29 13.37
C LEU A 57 -0.33 -1.59 14.23
N THR A 58 0.12 -0.88 15.27
CA THR A 58 -0.71 0.05 16.03
C THR A 58 -0.94 1.34 15.26
N THR A 59 0.11 1.83 14.58
CA THR A 59 0.08 3.03 13.74
C THR A 59 1.05 2.87 12.57
N GLU A 60 0.79 3.52 11.45
CA GLU A 60 1.53 3.33 10.20
C GLU A 60 3.00 3.72 10.28
N GLU A 61 3.34 4.68 11.13
CA GLU A 61 4.73 5.13 11.32
C GLU A 61 5.66 4.04 11.87
N GLU A 62 5.12 3.07 12.66
CA GLU A 62 5.89 1.90 13.09
C GLU A 62 6.37 1.09 11.89
N GLY A 63 5.51 0.95 10.87
CA GLY A 63 5.84 0.23 9.64
C GLY A 63 6.97 0.87 8.85
N VAL A 64 7.10 2.19 8.85
CA VAL A 64 8.23 2.88 8.21
C VAL A 64 9.55 2.46 8.87
N ALA A 65 9.60 2.46 10.20
CA ALA A 65 10.79 2.04 10.95
C ALA A 65 11.08 0.54 10.77
N MET A 66 10.04 -0.30 10.75
CA MET A 66 10.19 -1.74 10.52
C MET A 66 10.74 -2.05 9.14
N CYS A 67 10.26 -1.38 8.08
CA CYS A 67 10.77 -1.54 6.73
C CYS A 67 12.25 -1.14 6.62
N ALA A 68 12.66 -0.04 7.29
CA ALA A 68 14.06 0.36 7.35
C ALA A 68 14.91 -0.70 8.06
N GLY A 69 14.43 -1.23 9.20
CA GLY A 69 15.10 -2.31 9.93
C GLY A 69 15.20 -3.60 9.14
N ALA A 70 14.14 -3.98 8.43
CA ALA A 70 14.10 -5.15 7.56
C ALA A 70 15.17 -5.06 6.45
N HIS A 71 15.29 -3.90 5.83
CA HIS A 71 16.35 -3.67 4.84
C HIS A 71 17.75 -3.88 5.41
N LEU A 72 18.03 -3.37 6.63
CA LEU A 72 19.31 -3.61 7.31
C LEU A 72 19.54 -5.10 7.60
N GLY A 73 18.48 -5.85 7.80
CA GLY A 73 18.50 -7.31 7.96
C GLY A 73 18.56 -8.10 6.65
N GLY A 74 18.53 -7.43 5.50
CA GLY A 74 18.56 -8.07 4.18
C GLY A 74 17.19 -8.55 3.66
N THR A 75 16.08 -8.17 4.33
CA THR A 75 14.72 -8.56 3.98
C THR A 75 14.00 -7.46 3.20
N LYS A 76 13.37 -7.82 2.09
CA LYS A 76 12.48 -6.89 1.37
C LYS A 76 11.12 -6.81 2.04
N SER A 77 10.56 -5.62 2.08
CA SER A 77 9.33 -5.31 2.81
C SER A 77 8.37 -4.46 2.00
N VAL A 78 7.10 -4.47 2.39
CA VAL A 78 6.08 -3.55 1.90
C VAL A 78 5.26 -3.03 3.09
N LEU A 79 4.95 -1.73 3.07
CA LEU A 79 4.00 -1.12 4.00
C LEU A 79 2.68 -0.89 3.29
N LEU A 80 1.61 -1.49 3.82
CA LEU A 80 0.24 -1.33 3.34
C LEU A 80 -0.51 -0.36 4.24
N MET A 81 -1.03 0.72 3.70
CA MET A 81 -1.77 1.71 4.48
C MET A 81 -2.86 2.39 3.67
N GLN A 82 -3.80 3.02 4.35
CA GLN A 82 -4.78 3.91 3.74
C GLN A 82 -4.18 5.31 3.61
N SER A 83 -4.75 6.16 2.75
CA SER A 83 -4.35 7.56 2.59
C SER A 83 -4.30 8.35 3.91
N SER A 84 -5.20 8.07 4.85
CA SER A 84 -5.18 8.68 6.19
C SER A 84 -3.93 8.32 6.98
N GLY A 85 -3.44 7.08 6.83
CA GLY A 85 -2.23 6.59 7.48
C GLY A 85 -0.95 7.27 7.03
N VAL A 86 -0.91 7.75 5.79
CA VAL A 86 0.21 8.56 5.29
C VAL A 86 0.43 9.80 6.16
N GLY A 87 -0.66 10.40 6.67
CA GLY A 87 -0.58 11.54 7.58
C GLY A 87 0.19 11.24 8.87
N ASN A 88 0.09 10.02 9.40
CA ASN A 88 0.83 9.58 10.58
C ASN A 88 2.33 9.39 10.31
N CYS A 89 2.71 9.14 9.06
CA CYS A 89 4.08 8.80 8.68
C CYS A 89 4.95 10.02 8.30
N VAL A 90 4.37 11.21 8.14
CA VAL A 90 5.06 12.34 7.49
C VAL A 90 6.44 12.60 8.07
N ASN A 91 6.54 12.78 9.38
CA ASN A 91 7.85 13.01 10.02
C ASN A 91 8.76 11.78 9.93
N MET A 92 8.20 10.57 10.01
CA MET A 92 8.97 9.33 9.97
C MET A 92 9.59 9.05 8.59
N PHE A 93 9.05 9.58 7.51
CA PHE A 93 9.67 9.49 6.18
C PHE A 93 11.05 10.16 6.13
N ALA A 94 11.38 11.07 7.09
CA ALA A 94 12.72 11.59 7.24
C ALA A 94 13.77 10.49 7.54
N LEU A 95 13.38 9.41 8.23
CA LEU A 95 14.24 8.24 8.44
C LEU A 95 14.64 7.61 7.09
N ILE A 96 13.66 7.40 6.22
CA ILE A 96 13.86 6.80 4.90
C ILE A 96 14.76 7.70 4.04
N LYS A 97 14.44 9.01 4.01
CA LYS A 97 15.19 9.99 3.22
C LYS A 97 16.65 10.15 3.67
N ASN A 98 16.87 10.33 4.97
CA ASN A 98 18.20 10.55 5.51
C ASN A 98 19.04 9.28 5.56
N GLY A 99 18.42 8.13 5.82
CA GLY A 99 19.08 6.83 5.80
C GLY A 99 19.30 6.28 4.39
N GLN A 100 18.70 6.90 3.37
CA GLN A 100 18.73 6.42 1.98
C GLN A 100 18.24 4.97 1.85
N PHE A 101 17.23 4.62 2.64
CA PHE A 101 16.67 3.27 2.61
C PHE A 101 15.76 3.07 1.39
N PRO A 102 15.86 1.92 0.69
CA PRO A 102 14.82 1.51 -0.25
C PRO A 102 13.51 1.32 0.51
N PHE A 103 12.43 1.85 -0.01
CA PHE A 103 11.15 1.78 0.66
C PHE A 103 10.01 1.71 -0.35
N VAL A 104 9.09 0.78 -0.15
CA VAL A 104 7.86 0.66 -0.93
C VAL A 104 6.66 0.70 -0.01
N THR A 105 5.75 1.59 -0.29
CA THR A 105 4.42 1.57 0.32
C THR A 105 3.34 1.51 -0.75
N VAL A 106 2.30 0.71 -0.50
CA VAL A 106 1.09 0.66 -1.32
C VAL A 106 -0.03 1.30 -0.52
N VAL A 107 -0.59 2.36 -1.07
CA VAL A 107 -1.56 3.23 -0.40
C VAL A 107 -2.92 3.10 -1.07
N THR A 108 -3.95 2.66 -0.34
CA THR A 108 -5.33 2.73 -0.81
C THR A 108 -5.88 4.14 -0.60
N MET A 109 -6.27 4.77 -1.70
CA MET A 109 -6.68 6.18 -1.67
C MET A 109 -8.14 6.34 -1.25
N ARG A 110 -8.38 7.29 -0.36
CA ARG A 110 -9.67 7.87 0.00
C ARG A 110 -9.61 9.38 -0.25
N GLY A 111 -10.76 10.03 -0.25
CA GLY A 111 -10.84 11.49 -0.38
C GLY A 111 -10.65 12.02 -1.80
N GLU A 112 -10.77 11.17 -2.80
CA GLU A 112 -10.60 11.52 -4.23
C GLU A 112 -11.91 11.40 -5.00
N PHE A 113 -12.22 10.22 -5.49
CA PHE A 113 -13.31 9.95 -6.42
C PHE A 113 -14.55 9.42 -5.70
N GLY A 114 -15.63 10.21 -5.69
CA GLY A 114 -16.91 9.80 -5.07
C GLY A 114 -16.84 9.63 -3.55
N GLU A 115 -15.90 10.25 -2.85
CA GLU A 115 -15.77 10.16 -1.41
C GLU A 115 -16.97 10.83 -0.71
N MET A 116 -17.66 10.04 0.12
CA MET A 116 -18.81 10.50 0.89
C MET A 116 -18.47 10.87 2.35
N ASN A 117 -17.31 10.41 2.84
CA ASN A 117 -16.83 10.78 4.17
C ASN A 117 -15.93 12.03 4.09
N PRO A 118 -16.40 13.21 4.53
CA PRO A 118 -15.64 14.46 4.43
C PRO A 118 -14.34 14.43 5.25
N TRP A 119 -14.23 13.57 6.27
CA TRP A 119 -13.02 13.41 7.06
C TRP A 119 -11.83 12.88 6.24
N GLN A 120 -12.09 12.10 5.19
CA GLN A 120 -11.05 11.52 4.34
C GLN A 120 -10.49 12.50 3.30
N VAL A 121 -11.26 13.54 2.96
CA VAL A 121 -10.94 14.43 1.83
C VAL A 121 -9.62 15.20 2.03
N PRO A 122 -9.35 15.85 3.17
CA PRO A 122 -8.13 16.64 3.32
C PRO A 122 -6.86 15.82 3.15
N MET A 123 -6.78 14.65 3.79
CA MET A 123 -5.59 13.80 3.67
C MET A 123 -5.51 13.12 2.30
N GLY A 124 -6.65 12.72 1.72
CA GLY A 124 -6.68 12.19 0.36
C GLY A 124 -6.06 13.15 -0.67
N GLN A 125 -6.40 14.43 -0.56
CA GLN A 125 -5.81 15.48 -1.40
C GLN A 125 -4.32 15.77 -1.06
N GLY A 126 -3.95 15.55 0.20
CA GLY A 126 -2.61 15.84 0.71
C GLY A 126 -1.57 14.75 0.45
N VAL A 127 -1.96 13.49 0.19
CA VAL A 127 -1.03 12.35 0.13
C VAL A 127 0.11 12.59 -0.85
N GLN A 128 -0.20 12.80 -2.12
CA GLN A 128 0.83 12.94 -3.14
C GLN A 128 1.78 14.11 -2.88
N PRO A 129 1.30 15.36 -2.67
CA PRO A 129 2.21 16.47 -2.38
C PRO A 129 3.05 16.26 -1.11
N VAL A 130 2.52 15.57 -0.10
CA VAL A 130 3.26 15.29 1.13
C VAL A 130 4.38 14.29 0.89
N VAL A 131 4.11 13.15 0.26
CA VAL A 131 5.15 12.13 0.01
C VAL A 131 6.24 12.66 -0.92
N GLU A 132 5.87 13.45 -1.94
CA GLU A 132 6.83 14.10 -2.84
C GLU A 132 7.69 15.13 -2.11
N ALA A 133 7.10 15.96 -1.23
CA ALA A 133 7.83 16.90 -0.40
C ALA A 133 8.85 16.22 0.54
N MET A 134 8.53 15.00 0.99
CA MET A 134 9.45 14.16 1.78
C MET A 134 10.49 13.43 0.92
N GLY A 135 10.49 13.65 -0.39
CA GLY A 135 11.49 13.14 -1.33
C GLY A 135 11.24 11.72 -1.80
N MET A 136 10.00 11.24 -1.73
CA MET A 136 9.60 9.96 -2.28
C MET A 136 9.07 10.13 -3.71
N HIS A 137 9.25 9.11 -4.54
CA HIS A 137 8.56 9.03 -5.82
C HIS A 137 7.10 8.60 -5.60
N CYS A 138 6.20 9.15 -6.39
CA CYS A 138 4.78 8.82 -6.31
C CYS A 138 4.31 8.26 -7.64
N LEU A 139 3.86 7.00 -7.64
CA LEU A 139 3.27 6.32 -8.80
C LEU A 139 1.77 6.09 -8.54
N ARG A 140 0.95 6.12 -9.58
CA ARG A 140 -0.50 5.93 -9.46
C ARG A 140 -0.97 4.78 -10.33
N ALA A 141 -1.91 3.98 -9.84
CA ALA A 141 -2.65 2.99 -10.60
C ALA A 141 -4.14 3.33 -10.54
N GLU A 142 -4.76 3.52 -11.69
CA GLU A 142 -6.18 3.93 -11.83
C GLU A 142 -7.07 2.80 -12.31
N THR A 143 -6.48 1.78 -12.95
CA THR A 143 -7.20 0.59 -13.45
C THR A 143 -6.56 -0.69 -12.97
N PRO A 144 -7.29 -1.82 -12.94
CA PRO A 144 -6.75 -3.13 -12.55
C PRO A 144 -5.51 -3.53 -13.34
N GLU A 145 -5.49 -3.23 -14.64
CA GLU A 145 -4.41 -3.60 -15.57
C GLU A 145 -3.09 -2.85 -15.27
N GLU A 146 -3.19 -1.67 -14.68
CA GLU A 146 -2.02 -0.85 -14.33
C GLU A 146 -1.33 -1.30 -13.04
N VAL A 147 -2.04 -2.00 -12.14
CA VAL A 147 -1.54 -2.27 -10.78
C VAL A 147 -0.22 -3.03 -10.81
N SER A 148 -0.18 -4.18 -11.48
CA SER A 148 1.03 -5.03 -11.48
C SER A 148 2.23 -4.32 -12.09
N SER A 149 2.07 -3.63 -13.21
CA SER A 149 3.18 -2.92 -13.86
C SER A 149 3.67 -1.74 -13.02
N THR A 150 2.77 -1.01 -12.37
CA THR A 150 3.11 0.13 -11.50
C THR A 150 3.84 -0.33 -10.24
N VAL A 151 3.39 -1.41 -9.60
CA VAL A 151 4.05 -1.94 -8.40
C VAL A 151 5.40 -2.58 -8.77
N GLN A 152 5.51 -3.28 -9.91
CA GLN A 152 6.80 -3.79 -10.38
C GLN A 152 7.80 -2.65 -10.58
N ALA A 153 7.39 -1.54 -11.21
CA ALA A 153 8.25 -0.37 -11.37
C ALA A 153 8.69 0.20 -10.00
N ALA A 154 7.79 0.26 -9.02
CA ALA A 154 8.10 0.72 -7.67
C ALA A 154 9.14 -0.19 -6.98
N LEU A 155 8.98 -1.52 -7.09
CA LEU A 155 9.93 -2.49 -6.54
C LEU A 155 11.31 -2.37 -7.20
N ASP A 156 11.34 -2.19 -8.52
CA ASP A 156 12.60 -2.00 -9.26
C ASP A 156 13.29 -0.68 -8.86
N MET A 157 12.55 0.41 -8.76
CA MET A 157 13.09 1.69 -8.28
C MET A 157 13.61 1.57 -6.85
N ALA A 158 12.87 0.92 -5.96
CA ALA A 158 13.29 0.79 -4.59
C ALA A 158 14.52 -0.13 -4.45
N TYR A 159 14.40 -1.37 -4.86
CA TYR A 159 15.39 -2.40 -4.52
C TYR A 159 16.55 -2.54 -5.54
N LYS A 160 16.43 -1.97 -6.74
CA LYS A 160 17.52 -1.94 -7.74
C LYS A 160 18.19 -0.56 -7.86
N SER A 161 17.46 0.52 -7.50
CA SER A 161 17.94 1.90 -7.63
C SER A 161 17.99 2.67 -6.31
N ASN A 162 17.71 1.99 -5.20
CA ASN A 162 17.75 2.52 -3.82
C ASN A 162 16.87 3.76 -3.62
N GLN A 163 15.66 3.74 -4.19
CA GLN A 163 14.69 4.83 -4.07
C GLN A 163 13.61 4.50 -3.04
N SER A 164 12.86 5.53 -2.63
CA SER A 164 11.64 5.40 -1.85
C SER A 164 10.43 5.73 -2.72
N VAL A 165 9.44 4.82 -2.75
CA VAL A 165 8.31 4.90 -3.66
C VAL A 165 6.99 4.66 -2.94
N ALA A 166 6.03 5.54 -3.16
CA ALA A 166 4.62 5.34 -2.80
C ALA A 166 3.81 5.00 -4.05
N VAL A 167 3.13 3.86 -4.04
CA VAL A 167 2.16 3.50 -5.06
C VAL A 167 0.76 3.81 -4.55
N LEU A 168 0.06 4.72 -5.22
CA LEU A 168 -1.29 5.13 -4.88
C LEU A 168 -2.30 4.33 -5.71
N LEU A 169 -3.03 3.43 -5.06
CA LEU A 169 -4.19 2.75 -5.65
C LEU A 169 -5.37 3.70 -5.54
N THR A 170 -5.75 4.30 -6.67
CA THR A 170 -6.73 5.39 -6.67
C THR A 170 -8.11 4.96 -6.19
N GLN A 171 -8.89 5.88 -5.67
CA GLN A 171 -10.26 5.59 -5.27
C GLN A 171 -11.16 5.20 -6.46
N LYS A 172 -10.79 5.58 -7.68
CA LYS A 172 -11.44 5.12 -8.91
C LYS A 172 -11.26 3.61 -9.12
N LEU A 173 -10.06 3.08 -8.83
CA LEU A 173 -9.74 1.66 -8.90
C LEU A 173 -10.43 0.86 -7.79
N ILE A 174 -10.31 1.31 -6.53
CA ILE A 174 -10.79 0.54 -5.37
C ILE A 174 -12.27 0.78 -5.05
N GLY A 175 -12.88 1.79 -5.64
CA GLY A 175 -14.27 2.18 -5.41
C GLY A 175 -14.48 3.06 -4.18
N ALA A 176 -15.58 3.82 -4.20
CA ALA A 176 -16.03 4.61 -3.06
C ALA A 176 -16.84 3.73 -2.09
N LYS A 177 -16.61 3.90 -0.79
CA LYS A 177 -17.41 3.23 0.24
C LYS A 177 -18.61 4.10 0.60
N PRO A 178 -19.81 3.53 0.77
CA PRO A 178 -20.92 4.27 1.35
C PRO A 178 -20.57 4.71 2.78
N PHE A 179 -21.04 5.89 3.14
CA PHE A 179 -20.83 6.49 4.47
C PHE A 179 -22.14 6.49 5.25
#